data_a36f5d430089bb071f8281bdbaf6e8ec
#
_entry.id   a36f5d430089bb071f8281bdbaf6e8ec
#
_cell.length_a   1.000
_cell.length_b   1.000
_cell.length_c   1.000
_cell.angle_alpha   90.00
_cell.angle_beta   90.00
_cell.angle_gamma   90.00
#
_symmetry.space_group_name_H-M   'P 1'
#
loop_
_entity.id
_entity.type
_entity.pdbx_description
1 polymer ?
#
loop_
_entity_poly.entity_id
_entity_poly.type
_entity_poly.pdbx_seq_one_letter_code
_entity_poly.pdbx_strand_id
1 'polypeptide(L)'
;MKGKKLNPEHIREVIRLADASNFSQMMNIEIMEISDEYAKVKVNFEDKHRNTLMNIHGGVYASILDTVTWWAVYSEIPERIGFTTIDLNVNDFSMHRGGTLYGEAKAVRVGRSIAMSEGWVKDENGRVLAFGTSKLMVLDEKSSLEVAIEGLGYAPLPPKFIDIEE
;
A
#
# COMPACT_ATOMS: atom_id res chain seq x y z
N MET A 1 12.28 -10.75 -9.77
CA MET A 1 13.31 -10.45 -10.82
C MET A 1 14.57 -11.18 -10.44
N LYS A 2 15.03 -12.15 -11.28
CA LYS A 2 16.22 -12.97 -10.94
C LYS A 2 17.46 -12.10 -10.74
N GLY A 3 18.16 -12.27 -9.60
CA GLY A 3 19.42 -11.60 -9.30
C GLY A 3 19.31 -10.15 -8.82
N LYS A 4 18.10 -9.64 -8.55
CA LYS A 4 17.89 -8.28 -8.02
C LYS A 4 17.04 -8.32 -6.76
N LYS A 5 17.29 -7.36 -5.87
CA LYS A 5 16.48 -7.11 -4.67
C LYS A 5 16.02 -5.66 -4.65
N LEU A 6 14.97 -5.36 -3.88
CA LEU A 6 14.54 -3.99 -3.63
C LEU A 6 15.68 -3.19 -2.99
N ASN A 7 15.89 -1.97 -3.49
CA ASN A 7 16.86 -1.04 -2.94
C ASN A 7 16.32 -0.39 -1.66
N PRO A 8 16.93 -0.60 -0.50
CA PRO A 8 16.45 -0.02 0.75
C PRO A 8 16.41 1.52 0.75
N GLU A 9 17.28 2.18 -0.02
CA GLU A 9 17.27 3.64 -0.14
C GLU A 9 16.06 4.12 -0.92
N HIS A 10 15.74 3.45 -2.03
CA HIS A 10 14.52 3.72 -2.80
C HIS A 10 13.26 3.55 -1.93
N ILE A 11 13.14 2.42 -1.24
CA ILE A 11 11.98 2.13 -0.39
C ILE A 11 11.83 3.17 0.73
N ARG A 12 12.94 3.57 1.37
CA ARG A 12 12.91 4.61 2.40
C ARG A 12 12.38 5.94 1.87
N GLU A 13 12.83 6.35 0.71
CA GLU A 13 12.42 7.63 0.10
C GLU A 13 10.95 7.58 -0.36
N VAL A 14 10.53 6.48 -0.95
CA VAL A 14 9.13 6.24 -1.34
C VAL A 14 8.21 6.29 -0.12
N ILE A 15 8.54 5.62 0.98
CA ILE A 15 7.78 5.66 2.23
C ILE A 15 7.69 7.10 2.74
N ARG A 16 8.79 7.81 2.80
CA ARG A 16 8.81 9.21 3.25
C ARG A 16 7.85 10.10 2.45
N LEU A 17 7.83 9.96 1.13
CA LEU A 17 6.96 10.74 0.25
C LEU A 17 5.49 10.30 0.36
N ALA A 18 5.22 9.01 0.45
CA ALA A 18 3.88 8.47 0.57
C ALA A 18 3.22 8.85 1.91
N ASP A 19 3.96 8.74 3.01
CA ASP A 19 3.49 9.13 4.34
C ASP A 19 3.23 10.65 4.44
N ALA A 20 4.00 11.46 3.71
CA ALA A 20 3.79 12.91 3.63
C ALA A 20 2.60 13.31 2.72
N SER A 21 1.98 12.39 1.99
CA SER A 21 0.85 12.70 1.11
C SER A 21 -0.38 13.13 1.90
N ASN A 22 -1.17 14.02 1.30
CA ASN A 22 -2.36 14.58 1.96
C ASN A 22 -3.35 13.50 2.43
N PHE A 23 -3.55 12.44 1.63
CA PHE A 23 -4.47 11.37 1.99
C PHE A 23 -3.93 10.53 3.16
N SER A 24 -2.65 10.16 3.14
CA SER A 24 -2.01 9.42 4.24
C SER A 24 -2.09 10.21 5.55
N GLN A 25 -1.79 11.52 5.49
CA GLN A 25 -1.89 12.40 6.65
C GLN A 25 -3.32 12.51 7.17
N MET A 26 -4.30 12.70 6.28
CA MET A 26 -5.71 12.77 6.65
C MET A 26 -6.19 11.48 7.33
N MET A 27 -5.76 10.33 6.84
CA MET A 27 -6.16 9.01 7.33
C MET A 27 -5.27 8.47 8.45
N ASN A 28 -4.20 9.17 8.82
CA ASN A 28 -3.15 8.69 9.74
C ASN A 28 -2.54 7.34 9.27
N ILE A 29 -2.41 7.14 7.97
CA ILE A 29 -1.77 5.94 7.41
C ILE A 29 -0.26 6.16 7.43
N GLU A 30 0.46 5.24 8.04
CA GLU A 30 1.93 5.17 8.02
C GLU A 30 2.37 3.83 7.43
N ILE A 31 3.26 3.87 6.44
CA ILE A 31 3.82 2.67 5.84
C ILE A 31 4.94 2.14 6.74
N MET A 32 4.78 0.93 7.23
CA MET A 32 5.76 0.29 8.11
C MET A 32 6.78 -0.54 7.35
N GLU A 33 6.36 -1.14 6.23
CA GLU A 33 7.20 -2.06 5.47
C GLU A 33 6.71 -2.15 4.02
N ILE A 34 7.65 -2.19 3.09
CA ILE A 34 7.48 -2.64 1.71
C ILE A 34 8.64 -3.59 1.43
N SER A 35 8.33 -4.85 1.18
CA SER A 35 9.30 -5.92 0.89
C SER A 35 8.77 -6.80 -0.23
N ASP A 36 9.52 -7.84 -0.62
CA ASP A 36 9.16 -8.70 -1.74
C ASP A 36 7.74 -9.28 -1.58
N GLU A 37 6.86 -8.98 -2.54
CA GLU A 37 5.45 -9.38 -2.57
C GLU A 37 4.60 -8.91 -1.37
N TYR A 38 5.12 -8.06 -0.49
CA TYR A 38 4.49 -7.74 0.79
C TYR A 38 4.55 -6.25 1.11
N ALA A 39 3.49 -5.78 1.79
CA ALA A 39 3.48 -4.47 2.44
C ALA A 39 2.73 -4.50 3.76
N LYS A 40 3.09 -3.56 4.64
CA LYS A 40 2.45 -3.36 5.93
C LYS A 40 2.27 -1.86 6.21
N VAL A 41 1.08 -1.51 6.68
CA VAL A 41 0.76 -0.14 7.14
C VAL A 41 0.17 -0.19 8.53
N LYS A 42 0.21 0.95 9.25
CA LYS A 42 -0.56 1.15 10.48
C LYS A 42 -1.41 2.40 10.36
N VAL A 43 -2.51 2.43 11.09
CA VAL A 43 -3.39 3.59 11.25
C VAL A 43 -3.67 3.78 12.73
N ASN A 44 -3.28 4.93 13.28
CA ASN A 44 -3.68 5.33 14.62
C ASN A 44 -5.08 5.91 14.53
N PHE A 45 -6.03 5.19 15.13
CA PHE A 45 -7.45 5.55 15.08
C PHE A 45 -7.73 6.85 15.84
N GLU A 46 -8.54 7.72 15.23
CA GLU A 46 -9.04 8.96 15.81
C GLU A 46 -10.54 9.13 15.56
N ASP A 47 -11.15 10.11 16.20
CA ASP A 47 -12.59 10.38 16.09
C ASP A 47 -13.07 10.67 14.66
N LYS A 48 -12.21 11.27 13.82
CA LYS A 48 -12.48 11.49 12.39
C LYS A 48 -12.73 10.20 11.58
N HIS A 49 -12.30 9.06 12.09
CA HIS A 49 -12.47 7.75 11.48
C HIS A 49 -13.77 7.05 11.86
N ARG A 50 -14.59 7.68 12.73
CA ARG A 50 -15.84 7.09 13.23
C ARG A 50 -16.99 7.22 12.24
N ASN A 51 -17.84 6.22 12.27
CA ASN A 51 -19.18 6.31 11.67
C ASN A 51 -20.19 6.88 12.69
N THR A 52 -21.43 7.04 12.26
CA THR A 52 -22.54 7.56 13.11
C THR A 52 -22.85 6.68 14.32
N LEU A 53 -22.42 5.42 14.33
CA LEU A 53 -22.59 4.48 15.45
C LEU A 53 -21.36 4.46 16.37
N MET A 54 -20.43 5.40 16.21
CA MET A 54 -19.20 5.54 16.99
C MET A 54 -18.23 4.34 16.85
N ASN A 55 -18.42 3.51 15.84
CA ASN A 55 -17.47 2.48 15.43
C ASN A 55 -16.54 3.00 14.32
N ILE A 56 -15.50 2.23 13.98
CA ILE A 56 -14.69 2.52 12.81
C ILE A 56 -15.57 2.46 11.57
N HIS A 57 -15.48 3.49 10.72
CA HIS A 57 -16.18 3.52 9.45
C HIS A 57 -15.58 2.48 8.48
N GLY A 58 -16.41 1.70 7.78
CA GLY A 58 -15.94 0.70 6.80
C GLY A 58 -15.03 1.27 5.70
N GLY A 59 -15.22 2.56 5.35
CA GLY A 59 -14.32 3.28 4.46
C GLY A 59 -12.86 3.37 4.95
N VAL A 60 -12.62 3.30 6.26
CA VAL A 60 -11.26 3.23 6.83
C VAL A 60 -10.61 1.90 6.47
N TYR A 61 -11.34 0.79 6.61
CA TYR A 61 -10.84 -0.53 6.20
C TYR A 61 -10.57 -0.59 4.70
N ALA A 62 -11.48 -0.04 3.89
CA ALA A 62 -11.28 0.05 2.45
C ALA A 62 -10.03 0.86 2.08
N SER A 63 -9.80 2.01 2.73
CA SER A 63 -8.62 2.84 2.50
C SER A 63 -7.31 2.13 2.89
N ILE A 64 -7.32 1.42 4.02
CA ILE A 64 -6.17 0.61 4.45
C ILE A 64 -5.88 -0.49 3.44
N LEU A 65 -6.91 -1.23 3.01
CA LEU A 65 -6.78 -2.35 2.08
C LEU A 65 -6.32 -1.87 0.69
N ASP A 66 -6.88 -0.78 0.16
CA ASP A 66 -6.43 -0.22 -1.11
C ASP A 66 -4.95 0.18 -1.03
N THR A 67 -4.58 0.92 0.01
CA THR A 67 -3.19 1.37 0.21
C THR A 67 -2.23 0.19 0.31
N VAL A 68 -2.50 -0.77 1.18
CA VAL A 68 -1.53 -1.85 1.45
C VAL A 68 -1.42 -2.84 0.29
N THR A 69 -2.53 -3.14 -0.40
CA THR A 69 -2.52 -4.01 -1.59
C THR A 69 -1.80 -3.36 -2.76
N TRP A 70 -1.92 -2.03 -2.91
CA TRP A 70 -1.17 -1.25 -3.90
C TRP A 70 0.34 -1.35 -3.64
N TRP A 71 0.79 -1.14 -2.40
CA TRP A 71 2.21 -1.21 -2.05
C TRP A 71 2.80 -2.61 -2.15
N ALA A 72 2.03 -3.66 -1.86
CA ALA A 72 2.47 -5.04 -2.09
C ALA A 72 2.71 -5.33 -3.57
N VAL A 73 1.86 -4.83 -4.47
CA VAL A 73 2.07 -4.95 -5.92
C VAL A 73 3.23 -4.07 -6.38
N TYR A 74 3.39 -2.86 -5.79
CA TYR A 74 4.51 -1.98 -6.12
C TYR A 74 5.85 -2.68 -5.98
N SER A 75 6.07 -3.50 -4.96
CA SER A 75 7.34 -4.20 -4.76
C SER A 75 7.76 -5.06 -5.96
N GLU A 76 6.79 -5.56 -6.73
CA GLU A 76 6.97 -6.51 -7.83
C GLU A 76 6.91 -5.87 -9.23
N ILE A 77 6.34 -4.67 -9.36
CA ILE A 77 6.26 -3.96 -10.64
C ILE A 77 7.66 -3.47 -11.05
N PRO A 78 8.07 -3.63 -12.32
CA PRO A 78 9.31 -3.05 -12.82
C PRO A 78 9.40 -1.55 -12.57
N GLU A 79 10.60 -1.04 -12.41
CA GLU A 79 10.87 0.39 -12.30
C GLU A 79 10.27 1.17 -13.49
N ARG A 80 9.71 2.35 -13.21
CA ARG A 80 9.08 3.24 -14.20
C ARG A 80 7.89 2.61 -14.95
N ILE A 81 7.20 1.68 -14.33
CA ILE A 81 5.93 1.15 -14.83
C ILE A 81 4.81 1.61 -13.90
N GLY A 82 3.79 2.27 -14.48
CA GLY A 82 2.60 2.71 -13.76
C GLY A 82 1.59 1.57 -13.56
N PHE A 83 0.75 1.70 -12.55
CA PHE A 83 -0.40 0.84 -12.35
C PHE A 83 -1.44 1.52 -11.47
N THR A 84 -2.68 1.09 -11.56
CA THR A 84 -3.80 1.67 -10.81
C THR A 84 -4.79 0.61 -10.37
N THR A 85 -5.41 0.80 -9.22
CA THR A 85 -6.50 -0.06 -8.74
C THR A 85 -7.72 0.10 -9.65
N ILE A 86 -8.27 -1.02 -10.12
CA ILE A 86 -9.50 -1.07 -10.93
C ILE A 86 -10.64 -1.82 -10.23
N ASP A 87 -10.34 -2.56 -9.19
CA ASP A 87 -11.33 -3.30 -8.40
C ASP A 87 -10.78 -3.50 -6.98
N LEU A 88 -11.59 -3.17 -6.00
CA LEU A 88 -11.33 -3.44 -4.59
C LEU A 88 -12.57 -4.08 -3.97
N ASN A 89 -12.43 -5.32 -3.55
CA ASN A 89 -13.47 -6.01 -2.79
C ASN A 89 -13.10 -6.03 -1.31
N VAL A 90 -14.03 -5.61 -0.45
CA VAL A 90 -13.82 -5.50 0.99
C VAL A 90 -14.88 -6.28 1.74
N ASN A 91 -14.46 -7.07 2.70
CA ASN A 91 -15.32 -7.83 3.60
C ASN A 91 -15.00 -7.42 5.05
N ASP A 92 -15.92 -6.70 5.67
CA ASP A 92 -15.82 -6.29 7.06
C ASP A 92 -16.37 -7.39 7.97
N PHE A 93 -15.55 -7.91 8.87
CA PHE A 93 -15.91 -9.03 9.75
C PHE A 93 -16.37 -8.60 11.12
N SER A 94 -15.90 -7.44 11.58
CA SER A 94 -16.12 -7.02 12.97
C SER A 94 -16.23 -5.50 13.10
N MET A 95 -17.19 -5.07 13.91
CA MET A 95 -17.19 -3.71 14.43
C MET A 95 -16.03 -3.54 15.43
N HIS A 96 -15.34 -2.41 15.32
CA HIS A 96 -14.24 -2.06 16.22
C HIS A 96 -14.36 -0.57 16.59
N ARG A 97 -13.83 -0.16 17.74
CA ARG A 97 -14.09 1.17 18.30
C ARG A 97 -12.88 2.04 18.51
N GLY A 98 -11.68 1.53 18.28
CA GLY A 98 -10.46 2.31 18.51
C GLY A 98 -9.19 1.48 18.49
N GLY A 99 -8.09 2.07 18.94
CA GLY A 99 -6.77 1.44 18.97
C GLY A 99 -5.99 1.63 17.67
N THR A 100 -4.93 0.90 17.52
CA THR A 100 -4.11 0.90 16.30
C THR A 100 -4.55 -0.21 15.37
N LEU A 101 -4.76 0.14 14.10
CA LEU A 101 -5.07 -0.81 13.04
C LEU A 101 -3.81 -1.11 12.25
N TYR A 102 -3.66 -2.35 11.83
CA TYR A 102 -2.58 -2.80 10.95
C TYR A 102 -3.17 -3.37 9.68
N GLY A 103 -2.76 -2.83 8.53
CA GLY A 103 -2.99 -3.41 7.22
C GLY A 103 -1.79 -4.23 6.79
N GLU A 104 -2.02 -5.44 6.31
CA GLU A 104 -0.99 -6.32 5.74
C GLU A 104 -1.49 -6.87 4.42
N ALA A 105 -0.65 -6.91 3.40
CA ALA A 105 -1.04 -7.45 2.10
C ALA A 105 0.08 -8.22 1.42
N LYS A 106 -0.34 -9.10 0.49
CA LYS A 106 0.55 -9.85 -0.38
C LYS A 106 0.13 -9.70 -1.83
N ALA A 107 1.10 -9.51 -2.72
CA ALA A 107 0.88 -9.66 -4.14
C ALA A 107 0.66 -11.15 -4.46
N VAL A 108 -0.50 -11.49 -5.00
CA VAL A 108 -0.87 -12.86 -5.36
C VAL A 108 -0.32 -13.20 -6.75
N ARG A 109 -0.36 -12.22 -7.63
CA ARG A 109 0.12 -12.36 -9.01
C ARG A 109 0.39 -10.99 -9.61
N VAL A 110 1.53 -10.83 -10.23
CA VAL A 110 1.85 -9.66 -11.05
C VAL A 110 2.03 -10.12 -12.50
N GLY A 111 1.06 -9.79 -13.33
CA GLY A 111 1.05 -10.09 -14.76
C GLY A 111 1.40 -8.85 -15.59
N ARG A 112 1.47 -9.04 -16.91
CA ARG A 112 1.81 -7.98 -17.86
C ARG A 112 0.76 -6.87 -17.95
N SER A 113 -0.51 -7.20 -17.73
CA SER A 113 -1.64 -6.25 -17.85
C SER A 113 -2.42 -6.10 -16.56
N ILE A 114 -2.49 -7.15 -15.73
CA ILE A 114 -3.25 -7.19 -14.47
C ILE A 114 -2.37 -7.77 -13.38
N ALA A 115 -2.38 -7.09 -12.24
CA ALA A 115 -1.86 -7.59 -10.98
C ALA A 115 -3.03 -7.86 -10.01
N MET A 116 -2.82 -8.76 -9.06
CA MET A 116 -3.77 -9.11 -8.01
C MET A 116 -3.06 -9.15 -6.67
N SER A 117 -3.72 -8.63 -5.66
CA SER A 117 -3.25 -8.63 -4.28
C SER A 117 -4.39 -8.96 -3.32
N GLU A 118 -4.05 -9.47 -2.16
CA GLU A 118 -4.97 -9.71 -1.05
C GLU A 118 -4.41 -9.11 0.23
N GLY A 119 -5.30 -8.68 1.12
CA GLY A 119 -4.87 -8.02 2.35
C GLY A 119 -5.85 -8.20 3.50
N TRP A 120 -5.34 -7.93 4.69
CA TRP A 120 -6.06 -8.03 5.94
C TRP A 120 -5.90 -6.76 6.75
N VAL A 121 -6.97 -6.35 7.42
CA VAL A 121 -6.89 -5.35 8.49
C VAL A 121 -7.03 -6.08 9.82
N LYS A 122 -6.09 -5.82 10.73
CA LYS A 122 -6.03 -6.42 12.07
C LYS A 122 -6.01 -5.34 13.14
N ASP A 123 -6.49 -5.66 14.32
CA ASP A 123 -6.28 -4.84 15.51
C ASP A 123 -4.89 -5.11 16.13
N GLU A 124 -4.57 -4.40 17.19
CA GLU A 124 -3.30 -4.52 17.96
C GLU A 124 -3.09 -5.90 18.60
N ASN A 125 -4.14 -6.70 18.74
CA ASN A 125 -4.08 -8.06 19.27
C ASN A 125 -3.98 -9.13 18.16
N GLY A 126 -3.91 -8.69 16.89
CA GLY A 126 -3.83 -9.57 15.73
C GLY A 126 -5.17 -10.15 15.26
N ARG A 127 -6.30 -9.71 15.85
CA ARG A 127 -7.63 -10.12 15.39
C ARG A 127 -7.94 -9.52 14.04
N VAL A 128 -8.35 -10.34 13.10
CA VAL A 128 -8.77 -9.88 11.76
C VAL A 128 -10.11 -9.15 11.85
N LEU A 129 -10.13 -7.92 11.38
CA LEU A 129 -11.29 -7.04 11.34
C LEU A 129 -11.91 -6.95 9.94
N ALA A 130 -11.07 -6.98 8.91
CA ALA A 130 -11.49 -6.97 7.52
C ALA A 130 -10.50 -7.74 6.64
N PHE A 131 -10.98 -8.21 5.50
CA PHE A 131 -10.21 -8.83 4.43
C PHE A 131 -10.62 -8.22 3.10
N GLY A 132 -9.66 -8.06 2.20
CA GLY A 132 -9.95 -7.59 0.86
C GLY A 132 -9.01 -8.15 -0.19
N THR A 133 -9.49 -8.05 -1.42
CA THR A 133 -8.69 -8.34 -2.62
C THR A 133 -8.76 -7.16 -3.55
N SER A 134 -7.66 -6.86 -4.24
CA SER A 134 -7.64 -5.85 -5.27
C SER A 134 -7.13 -6.39 -6.60
N LYS A 135 -7.61 -5.80 -7.69
CA LYS A 135 -7.06 -5.95 -9.03
C LYS A 135 -6.53 -4.60 -9.47
N LEU A 136 -5.34 -4.62 -10.04
CA LEU A 136 -4.65 -3.44 -10.50
C LEU A 136 -4.30 -3.61 -11.97
N MET A 137 -4.56 -2.58 -12.75
CA MET A 137 -4.20 -2.55 -14.17
C MET A 137 -2.79 -1.98 -14.31
N VAL A 138 -1.93 -2.71 -15.00
CA VAL A 138 -0.58 -2.24 -15.35
C VAL A 138 -0.69 -1.25 -16.49
N LEU A 139 -0.06 -0.10 -16.34
CA LEU A 139 -0.07 1.04 -17.25
C LEU A 139 1.32 1.26 -17.87
N ASP A 140 1.44 2.35 -18.59
CA ASP A 140 2.70 2.77 -19.18
C ASP A 140 3.61 3.53 -18.19
N GLU A 141 4.83 3.89 -18.66
CA GLU A 141 5.80 4.65 -17.88
C GLU A 141 5.28 6.01 -17.41
N LYS A 142 4.46 6.69 -18.24
CA LYS A 142 3.96 8.04 -17.92
C LYS A 142 3.10 8.06 -16.65
N SER A 143 2.54 6.92 -16.29
CA SER A 143 1.70 6.74 -15.10
C SER A 143 2.48 6.16 -13.91
N SER A 144 3.81 6.06 -14.00
CA SER A 144 4.65 5.54 -12.93
C SER A 144 4.80 6.52 -11.78
N LEU A 145 5.07 6.00 -10.59
CA LEU A 145 5.32 6.79 -9.39
C LEU A 145 6.53 7.71 -9.58
N GLU A 146 7.58 7.21 -10.21
CA GLU A 146 8.81 7.95 -10.47
C GLU A 146 8.54 9.17 -11.33
N VAL A 147 7.78 9.03 -12.42
CA VAL A 147 7.41 10.15 -13.30
C VAL A 147 6.52 11.16 -12.57
N ALA A 148 5.58 10.68 -11.72
CA ALA A 148 4.73 11.56 -10.92
C ALA A 148 5.54 12.38 -9.92
N ILE A 149 6.51 11.77 -9.23
CA ILE A 149 7.41 12.42 -8.28
C ILE A 149 8.27 13.48 -8.96
N GLU A 150 8.87 13.14 -10.10
CA GLU A 150 9.65 14.09 -10.92
C GLU A 150 8.79 15.26 -11.40
N GLY A 151 7.56 14.98 -11.84
CA GLY A 151 6.59 16.01 -12.29
C GLY A 151 6.14 16.97 -11.18
N LEU A 152 6.20 16.57 -9.92
CA LEU A 152 5.95 17.41 -8.76
C LEU A 152 7.18 18.24 -8.33
N GLY A 153 8.32 18.09 -9.02
CA GLY A 153 9.54 18.83 -8.75
C GLY A 153 10.41 18.24 -7.63
N TYR A 154 10.14 17.01 -7.20
CA TYR A 154 11.03 16.30 -6.31
C TYR A 154 12.25 15.74 -7.04
N ALA A 155 13.33 15.49 -6.30
CA ALA A 155 14.50 14.81 -6.85
C ALA A 155 14.13 13.39 -7.34
N PRO A 156 14.76 12.89 -8.41
CA PRO A 156 14.58 11.52 -8.85
C PRO A 156 14.84 10.53 -7.72
N LEU A 157 14.04 9.48 -7.66
CA LEU A 157 14.24 8.40 -6.71
C LEU A 157 15.54 7.63 -7.02
N PRO A 158 16.23 7.08 -6.00
CA PRO A 158 17.27 6.09 -6.22
C PRO A 158 16.73 4.92 -7.07
N PRO A 159 17.58 4.14 -7.76
CA PRO A 159 17.14 2.94 -8.50
C PRO A 159 16.32 2.02 -7.60
N LYS A 160 15.19 1.52 -8.10
CA LYS A 160 14.27 0.67 -7.33
C LYS A 160 14.85 -0.70 -7.00
N PHE A 161 15.65 -1.23 -7.89
CA PHE A 161 16.28 -2.53 -7.74
C PHE A 161 17.79 -2.43 -7.85
N ILE A 162 18.48 -3.18 -7.00
CA ILE A 162 19.92 -3.35 -7.02
C ILE A 162 20.29 -4.83 -7.18
N ASP A 163 21.46 -5.10 -7.72
CA ASP A 163 21.97 -6.47 -7.87
C ASP A 163 22.21 -7.10 -6.49
N ILE A 164 21.94 -8.39 -6.38
CA ILE A 164 22.30 -9.17 -5.19
C ILE A 164 23.80 -9.45 -5.31
N GLU A 165 24.60 -8.88 -4.40
CA GLU A 165 26.01 -9.25 -4.27
C GLU A 165 26.09 -10.72 -3.84
N GLU A 166 26.85 -11.54 -4.60
CA GLU A 166 27.12 -12.94 -4.30
C GLU A 166 28.01 -13.11 -3.06
#